data_5c367d2f759988f20a23b7e46b9b4eb1
#
_entry.id   5c367d2f759988f20a23b7e46b9b4eb1
#
_cell.length_a   1.000
_cell.length_b   1.000
_cell.length_c   1.000
_cell.angle_alpha   90.00
_cell.angle_beta   90.00
_cell.angle_gamma   90.00
#
_symmetry.space_group_name_H-M   'P 1'
#
loop_
_entity.id
_entity.type
_entity.pdbx_description
1 polymer ?
#
loop_
_entity_poly.entity_id
_entity_poly.type
_entity_poly.pdbx_seq_one_letter_code
_entity_poly.pdbx_strand_id
1 'polypeptide(L)'
;VSDDDPTAAPAGVPAELGATYRPAERYGFLQASSARLRYACWNVPGTASGKVKGTVVLLGGRAEFIEKYATEVVGELLGRGYCVYALDWRGQGLSDRLLADRGKGHIDNFSTYMADLQLFLDKVVAPTAPRPILALCHSMGAHIMMRVLAENGPGPISAGVLCSPMTALKREAMLRSVLMLMPELPAIDERYLFGTGPFVVFAREFGSNIVTHDERRYRFTDKWFAADPRLALGGPTLGWGRQAARSMTAAVAPGYLERIELPLVLISAGEDALIDSHSHSAVVARLKHGDHVTVAGAKHEVMMETDALRGLFWEAFDRLAKGVLGQ
;
A
#
# COMPACT_ATOMS: atom_id res chain seq x y z
N VAL A 1 -13.89 -17.04 -2.62
CA VAL A 1 -13.24 -16.32 -3.71
C VAL A 1 -14.17 -16.38 -4.90
N SER A 2 -14.56 -15.24 -5.46
CA SER A 2 -15.23 -15.14 -6.76
C SER A 2 -14.17 -14.65 -7.75
N ASP A 3 -13.66 -15.57 -8.56
CA ASP A 3 -12.74 -15.24 -9.65
C ASP A 3 -13.54 -14.77 -10.86
N ASP A 4 -12.96 -13.83 -11.63
CA ASP A 4 -13.54 -13.28 -12.87
C ASP A 4 -14.89 -12.56 -12.70
N ASP A 5 -15.07 -11.87 -11.56
CA ASP A 5 -16.21 -10.96 -11.40
C ASP A 5 -15.95 -9.68 -12.23
N PRO A 6 -16.76 -9.40 -13.27
CA PRO A 6 -16.53 -8.24 -14.13
C PRO A 6 -16.67 -6.90 -13.39
N THR A 7 -17.35 -6.88 -12.24
CA THR A 7 -17.46 -5.67 -11.42
C THR A 7 -16.16 -5.34 -10.66
N ALA A 8 -15.22 -6.29 -10.58
CA ALA A 8 -13.90 -6.08 -10.01
C ALA A 8 -12.94 -5.37 -10.98
N ALA A 9 -13.23 -5.34 -12.28
CA ALA A 9 -12.48 -4.54 -13.23
C ALA A 9 -12.87 -3.04 -13.14
N PRO A 10 -11.95 -2.11 -13.50
CA PRO A 10 -12.31 -0.69 -13.59
C PRO A 10 -13.35 -0.46 -14.68
N ALA A 11 -14.21 0.55 -14.50
CA ALA A 11 -15.26 0.88 -15.47
C ALA A 11 -14.73 1.36 -16.82
N GLY A 12 -13.51 1.88 -16.86
CA GLY A 12 -12.82 2.35 -18.06
C GLY A 12 -11.34 2.56 -17.81
N VAL A 13 -10.59 2.69 -18.89
CA VAL A 13 -9.16 3.03 -18.86
C VAL A 13 -8.98 4.44 -19.42
N PRO A 14 -8.33 5.37 -18.71
CA PRO A 14 -8.02 6.68 -19.26
C PRO A 14 -7.22 6.55 -20.57
N ALA A 15 -7.67 7.20 -21.64
CA ALA A 15 -7.06 7.05 -22.98
C ALA A 15 -5.55 7.37 -22.96
N GLU A 16 -5.15 8.38 -22.19
CA GLU A 16 -3.75 8.82 -22.08
C GLU A 16 -2.88 7.84 -21.30
N LEU A 17 -3.46 6.93 -20.56
CA LEU A 17 -2.74 5.91 -19.78
C LEU A 17 -2.71 4.54 -20.44
N GLY A 18 -3.48 4.34 -21.52
CA GLY A 18 -3.66 3.03 -22.16
C GLY A 18 -2.34 2.38 -22.62
N ALA A 19 -1.35 3.15 -23.02
CA ALA A 19 -0.04 2.62 -23.44
C ALA A 19 0.80 2.06 -22.28
N THR A 20 0.67 2.62 -21.08
CA THR A 20 1.46 2.24 -19.90
C THR A 20 0.70 1.35 -18.92
N TYR A 21 -0.63 1.45 -18.90
CA TYR A 21 -1.48 0.61 -18.06
C TYR A 21 -1.39 -0.86 -18.46
N ARG A 22 -1.32 -1.70 -17.44
CA ARG A 22 -1.34 -3.17 -17.59
C ARG A 22 -2.62 -3.71 -16.98
N PRO A 23 -3.64 -4.07 -17.80
CA PRO A 23 -4.83 -4.74 -17.29
C PRO A 23 -4.43 -6.06 -16.63
N ALA A 24 -5.08 -6.40 -15.52
CA ALA A 24 -4.84 -7.67 -14.88
C ALA A 24 -5.42 -8.81 -15.71
N GLU A 25 -4.79 -9.96 -15.66
CA GLU A 25 -5.31 -11.19 -16.26
C GLU A 25 -6.49 -11.73 -15.45
N ARG A 26 -6.52 -11.43 -14.14
CA ARG A 26 -7.60 -11.82 -13.25
C ARG A 26 -7.90 -10.70 -12.27
N TYR A 27 -9.17 -10.31 -12.22
CA TYR A 27 -9.76 -9.51 -11.14
C TYR A 27 -10.75 -10.37 -10.37
N GLY A 28 -10.84 -10.18 -9.08
CA GLY A 28 -11.81 -10.91 -8.28
C GLY A 28 -12.09 -10.24 -6.94
N PHE A 29 -13.06 -10.82 -6.23
CA PHE A 29 -13.38 -10.45 -4.86
C PHE A 29 -13.13 -11.59 -3.90
N LEU A 30 -12.50 -11.26 -2.79
CA LEU A 30 -12.32 -12.14 -1.64
C LEU A 30 -13.33 -11.75 -0.57
N GLN A 31 -14.19 -12.67 -0.17
CA GLN A 31 -15.14 -12.43 0.91
C GLN A 31 -14.41 -12.46 2.25
N ALA A 32 -14.27 -11.31 2.88
CA ALA A 32 -13.88 -11.17 4.28
C ALA A 32 -15.12 -11.13 5.18
N SER A 33 -14.94 -10.98 6.50
CA SER A 33 -16.05 -11.12 7.48
C SER A 33 -17.26 -10.22 7.18
N SER A 34 -17.02 -8.95 6.82
CA SER A 34 -18.09 -7.95 6.62
C SER A 34 -17.91 -7.11 5.34
N ALA A 35 -16.99 -7.50 4.44
CA ALA A 35 -16.72 -6.77 3.22
C ALA A 35 -16.11 -7.68 2.15
N ARG A 36 -16.34 -7.35 0.89
CA ARG A 36 -15.61 -7.94 -0.23
C ARG A 36 -14.36 -7.11 -0.46
N LEU A 37 -13.23 -7.78 -0.58
CA LEU A 37 -11.94 -7.20 -0.87
C LEU A 37 -11.58 -7.47 -2.31
N ARG A 38 -11.39 -6.42 -3.08
CA ARG A 38 -10.96 -6.57 -4.46
C ARG A 38 -9.50 -6.91 -4.54
N TYR A 39 -9.15 -7.82 -5.43
CA TYR A 39 -7.76 -8.14 -5.79
C TYR A 39 -7.57 -8.24 -7.30
N ALA A 40 -6.32 -8.19 -7.73
CA ALA A 40 -5.92 -8.38 -9.11
C ALA A 40 -4.62 -9.16 -9.20
N CYS A 41 -4.46 -9.95 -10.28
CA CYS A 41 -3.29 -10.78 -10.52
C CYS A 41 -2.78 -10.62 -11.94
N TRP A 42 -1.47 -10.56 -12.09
CA TRP A 42 -0.74 -10.51 -13.35
C TRP A 42 0.31 -11.60 -13.39
N ASN A 43 0.38 -12.31 -14.50
CA ASN A 43 1.44 -13.27 -14.78
C ASN A 43 2.50 -12.66 -15.70
N VAL A 44 3.71 -13.18 -15.63
CA VAL A 44 4.76 -12.78 -16.57
C VAL A 44 4.36 -13.22 -17.98
N PRO A 45 4.31 -12.31 -18.96
CA PRO A 45 3.94 -12.66 -20.34
C PRO A 45 4.88 -13.73 -20.94
N GLY A 46 4.32 -14.70 -21.65
CA GLY A 46 5.10 -15.71 -22.38
C GLY A 46 5.71 -16.81 -21.50
N THR A 47 5.15 -17.11 -20.35
CA THR A 47 5.65 -18.13 -19.39
C THR A 47 5.78 -19.56 -19.93
N ALA A 48 5.41 -19.83 -21.17
CA ALA A 48 5.74 -21.11 -21.82
C ALA A 48 7.26 -21.36 -22.01
N SER A 49 8.12 -20.34 -21.88
CA SER A 49 9.57 -20.47 -22.08
C SER A 49 10.45 -19.52 -21.22
N GLY A 50 9.88 -18.61 -20.44
CA GLY A 50 10.61 -17.66 -19.60
C GLY A 50 10.61 -18.08 -18.13
N LYS A 51 11.75 -18.01 -17.44
CA LYS A 51 11.85 -18.32 -16.02
C LYS A 51 11.14 -17.20 -15.22
N VAL A 52 9.96 -17.50 -14.68
CA VAL A 52 9.36 -16.68 -13.62
C VAL A 52 10.29 -16.70 -12.40
N LYS A 53 10.71 -15.51 -11.95
CA LYS A 53 11.61 -15.37 -10.80
C LYS A 53 10.89 -15.49 -9.45
N GLY A 54 9.59 -15.33 -9.46
CA GLY A 54 8.75 -15.35 -8.26
C GLY A 54 7.56 -14.42 -8.39
N THR A 55 7.02 -14.02 -7.27
CA THR A 55 5.83 -13.14 -7.20
C THR A 55 6.10 -11.94 -6.32
N VAL A 56 5.49 -10.81 -6.64
CA VAL A 56 5.42 -9.62 -5.79
C VAL A 56 3.98 -9.42 -5.32
N VAL A 57 3.78 -9.39 -4.01
CA VAL A 57 2.56 -8.91 -3.37
C VAL A 57 2.69 -7.40 -3.21
N LEU A 58 1.89 -6.65 -3.97
CA LEU A 58 1.92 -5.19 -4.04
C LEU A 58 0.78 -4.60 -3.20
N LEU A 59 1.14 -3.85 -2.16
CA LEU A 59 0.22 -3.27 -1.20
C LEU A 59 0.36 -1.75 -1.15
N GLY A 60 -0.66 -1.05 -1.60
CA GLY A 60 -0.72 0.41 -1.61
C GLY A 60 -0.92 1.02 -0.22
N GLY A 61 -0.74 2.34 -0.15
CA GLY A 61 -1.01 3.16 1.02
C GLY A 61 -2.48 3.52 1.17
N ARG A 62 -2.76 4.52 2.04
CA ARG A 62 -4.10 5.04 2.20
C ARG A 62 -4.53 5.86 0.97
N ALA A 63 -5.77 5.69 0.56
CA ALA A 63 -6.38 6.31 -0.63
C ALA A 63 -5.68 5.94 -1.95
N GLU A 64 -4.93 4.87 -1.97
CA GLU A 64 -4.37 4.28 -3.18
C GLU A 64 -5.22 3.08 -3.63
N PHE A 65 -5.04 2.71 -4.88
CA PHE A 65 -5.83 1.68 -5.54
C PHE A 65 -5.00 0.96 -6.60
N ILE A 66 -5.43 -0.20 -7.00
CA ILE A 66 -4.70 -1.12 -7.89
C ILE A 66 -4.27 -0.44 -9.20
N GLU A 67 -5.14 0.30 -9.86
CA GLU A 67 -4.88 0.91 -11.17
C GLU A 67 -3.77 1.96 -11.15
N LYS A 68 -3.58 2.66 -10.02
CA LYS A 68 -2.47 3.60 -9.85
C LYS A 68 -1.13 2.93 -10.11
N TYR A 69 -0.94 1.74 -9.54
CA TYR A 69 0.29 0.96 -9.69
C TYR A 69 0.32 0.17 -11.00
N ALA A 70 -0.84 -0.30 -11.47
CA ALA A 70 -0.94 -1.00 -12.75
C ALA A 70 -0.59 -0.12 -13.96
N THR A 71 -0.57 1.20 -13.77
CA THR A 71 -0.19 2.15 -14.82
C THR A 71 1.30 2.08 -15.18
N GLU A 72 2.20 1.82 -14.23
CA GLU A 72 3.65 1.67 -14.49
C GLU A 72 4.31 0.57 -13.68
N VAL A 73 4.17 0.59 -12.34
CA VAL A 73 4.92 -0.29 -11.42
C VAL A 73 4.71 -1.78 -11.73
N VAL A 74 3.49 -2.17 -12.04
CA VAL A 74 3.18 -3.56 -12.42
C VAL A 74 3.94 -3.95 -13.69
N GLY A 75 3.94 -3.10 -14.72
CA GLY A 75 4.68 -3.36 -15.96
C GLY A 75 6.18 -3.53 -15.73
N GLU A 76 6.76 -2.74 -14.82
CA GLU A 76 8.18 -2.81 -14.45
C GLU A 76 8.51 -4.08 -13.66
N LEU A 77 7.60 -4.57 -12.80
CA LEU A 77 7.75 -5.83 -12.09
C LEU A 77 7.64 -7.03 -13.04
N LEU A 78 6.67 -7.01 -13.96
CA LEU A 78 6.54 -8.02 -15.01
C LEU A 78 7.79 -8.08 -15.90
N GLY A 79 8.33 -6.91 -16.28
CA GLY A 79 9.57 -6.80 -17.03
C GLY A 79 10.80 -7.37 -16.29
N ARG A 80 10.77 -7.37 -14.95
CA ARG A 80 11.78 -8.01 -14.09
C ARG A 80 11.58 -9.51 -13.93
N GLY A 81 10.47 -10.06 -14.43
CA GLY A 81 10.15 -11.49 -14.37
C GLY A 81 9.36 -11.89 -13.12
N TYR A 82 8.68 -10.98 -12.47
CA TYR A 82 7.82 -11.29 -11.32
C TYR A 82 6.34 -11.23 -11.69
N CYS A 83 5.57 -12.25 -11.32
CA CYS A 83 4.13 -12.16 -11.25
C CYS A 83 3.73 -11.12 -10.19
N VAL A 84 2.57 -10.49 -10.31
CA VAL A 84 2.12 -9.47 -9.37
C VAL A 84 0.74 -9.82 -8.84
N TYR A 85 0.56 -9.69 -7.53
CA TYR A 85 -0.71 -9.84 -6.84
C TYR A 85 -0.96 -8.58 -6.03
N ALA A 86 -2.08 -7.91 -6.23
CA ALA A 86 -2.41 -6.66 -5.56
C ALA A 86 -3.79 -6.72 -4.91
N LEU A 87 -3.97 -5.95 -3.83
CA LEU A 87 -5.18 -5.87 -3.03
C LEU A 87 -5.60 -4.40 -2.89
N ASP A 88 -6.87 -4.10 -3.12
CA ASP A 88 -7.48 -2.88 -2.61
C ASP A 88 -7.90 -3.10 -1.16
N TRP A 89 -7.42 -2.25 -0.26
CA TRP A 89 -7.78 -2.32 1.14
C TRP A 89 -9.28 -2.14 1.36
N ARG A 90 -9.84 -2.78 2.39
CA ARG A 90 -11.19 -2.51 2.88
C ARG A 90 -11.44 -0.98 2.97
N GLY A 91 -12.56 -0.53 2.44
CA GLY A 91 -12.91 0.89 2.44
C GLY A 91 -12.23 1.73 1.37
N GLN A 92 -11.42 1.15 0.47
CA GLN A 92 -10.63 1.87 -0.53
C GLN A 92 -10.71 1.17 -1.91
N GLY A 93 -10.25 1.84 -2.96
CA GLY A 93 -10.30 1.31 -4.32
C GLY A 93 -11.71 0.84 -4.69
N LEU A 94 -11.84 -0.34 -5.27
CA LEU A 94 -13.12 -0.98 -5.55
C LEU A 94 -13.54 -2.02 -4.49
N SER A 95 -12.81 -2.18 -3.40
CA SER A 95 -13.28 -2.93 -2.22
C SER A 95 -14.50 -2.28 -1.59
N ASP A 96 -15.30 -3.05 -0.85
CA ASP A 96 -16.51 -2.54 -0.21
C ASP A 96 -16.20 -1.40 0.77
N ARG A 97 -17.02 -0.37 0.74
CA ARG A 97 -16.97 0.76 1.68
C ARG A 97 -17.67 0.41 2.98
N LEU A 98 -17.17 0.92 4.09
CA LEU A 98 -17.73 0.65 5.43
C LEU A 98 -18.85 1.61 5.82
N LEU A 99 -18.88 2.81 5.24
CA LEU A 99 -19.87 3.83 5.53
C LEU A 99 -20.72 4.14 4.28
N ALA A 100 -21.94 4.62 4.50
CA ALA A 100 -22.83 5.07 3.44
C ALA A 100 -22.21 6.19 2.60
N ASP A 101 -21.48 7.13 3.24
CA ASP A 101 -20.64 8.11 2.55
C ASP A 101 -19.37 7.43 2.06
N ARG A 102 -19.35 7.05 0.79
CA ARG A 102 -18.23 6.37 0.13
C ARG A 102 -16.94 7.19 0.10
N GLY A 103 -17.00 8.50 0.28
CA GLY A 103 -15.85 9.39 0.30
C GLY A 103 -15.04 9.30 1.60
N LYS A 104 -15.58 8.73 2.66
CA LYS A 104 -14.92 8.63 3.96
C LYS A 104 -13.99 7.44 4.05
N GLY A 105 -12.71 7.70 4.33
CA GLY A 105 -11.75 6.66 4.71
C GLY A 105 -11.95 6.27 6.17
N HIS A 106 -12.59 5.13 6.44
CA HIS A 106 -12.93 4.66 7.78
C HIS A 106 -12.43 3.25 8.04
N ILE A 107 -12.12 2.97 9.30
CA ILE A 107 -11.88 1.63 9.84
C ILE A 107 -12.23 1.65 11.33
N ASP A 108 -12.83 0.60 11.80
CA ASP A 108 -13.17 0.38 13.21
C ASP A 108 -11.97 -0.13 14.03
N ASN A 109 -11.10 -0.93 13.41
CA ASN A 109 -9.90 -1.46 14.03
C ASN A 109 -8.82 -1.77 12.96
N PHE A 110 -7.56 -1.39 13.22
CA PHE A 110 -6.46 -1.74 12.30
C PHE A 110 -6.16 -3.25 12.24
N SER A 111 -6.52 -4.02 13.25
CA SER A 111 -6.44 -5.49 13.19
C SER A 111 -7.34 -6.09 12.11
N THR A 112 -8.40 -5.38 11.70
CA THR A 112 -9.26 -5.78 10.57
C THR A 112 -8.47 -5.78 9.26
N TYR A 113 -7.63 -4.76 9.01
CA TYR A 113 -6.72 -4.75 7.85
C TYR A 113 -5.70 -5.90 7.90
N MET A 114 -5.21 -6.25 9.09
CA MET A 114 -4.28 -7.37 9.25
C MET A 114 -4.95 -8.71 8.93
N ALA A 115 -6.18 -8.91 9.40
CA ALA A 115 -6.97 -10.10 9.11
C ALA A 115 -7.30 -10.19 7.60
N ASP A 116 -7.62 -9.07 6.97
CA ASP A 116 -7.87 -8.98 5.53
C ASP A 116 -6.61 -9.36 4.72
N LEU A 117 -5.44 -8.83 5.10
CA LEU A 117 -4.18 -9.19 4.47
C LEU A 117 -3.85 -10.68 4.66
N GLN A 118 -3.97 -11.20 5.87
CA GLN A 118 -3.75 -12.62 6.13
C GLN A 118 -4.66 -13.50 5.27
N LEU A 119 -5.94 -13.16 5.19
CA LEU A 119 -6.90 -13.87 4.36
C LEU A 119 -6.53 -13.84 2.87
N PHE A 120 -6.07 -12.68 2.36
CA PHE A 120 -5.58 -12.54 0.98
C PHE A 120 -4.34 -13.40 0.73
N LEU A 121 -3.38 -13.37 1.66
CA LEU A 121 -2.17 -14.19 1.56
C LEU A 121 -2.51 -15.69 1.54
N ASP A 122 -3.43 -16.15 2.39
CA ASP A 122 -3.76 -17.57 2.55
C ASP A 122 -4.66 -18.10 1.42
N LYS A 123 -5.62 -17.29 0.95
CA LYS A 123 -6.66 -17.78 0.02
C LYS A 123 -6.39 -17.45 -1.44
N VAL A 124 -5.60 -16.42 -1.72
CA VAL A 124 -5.33 -15.96 -3.09
C VAL A 124 -3.87 -16.16 -3.46
N VAL A 125 -2.95 -15.69 -2.59
CA VAL A 125 -1.52 -15.68 -2.92
C VAL A 125 -0.89 -17.06 -2.75
N ALA A 126 -0.95 -17.64 -1.54
CA ALA A 126 -0.22 -18.87 -1.21
C ALA A 126 -0.58 -20.08 -2.10
N PRO A 127 -1.84 -20.25 -2.54
CA PRO A 127 -2.21 -21.40 -3.37
C PRO A 127 -1.73 -21.32 -4.82
N THR A 128 -1.53 -20.11 -5.37
CA THR A 128 -1.36 -19.92 -6.82
C THR A 128 -0.10 -19.15 -7.21
N ALA A 129 0.51 -18.41 -6.30
CA ALA A 129 1.64 -17.53 -6.61
C ALA A 129 2.96 -18.30 -6.74
N PRO A 130 3.72 -18.14 -7.84
CA PRO A 130 5.08 -18.67 -7.96
C PRO A 130 6.00 -18.16 -6.84
N ARG A 131 6.84 -19.05 -6.30
CA ARG A 131 7.81 -18.70 -5.25
C ARG A 131 9.18 -18.34 -5.83
N PRO A 132 10.02 -17.54 -5.14
CA PRO A 132 9.73 -16.86 -3.84
C PRO A 132 8.69 -15.75 -3.97
N ILE A 133 8.06 -15.40 -2.85
CA ILE A 133 7.07 -14.33 -2.79
C ILE A 133 7.66 -13.15 -2.03
N LEU A 134 7.78 -12.01 -2.69
CA LEU A 134 8.28 -10.76 -2.13
C LEU A 134 7.10 -9.83 -1.81
N ALA A 135 7.17 -9.11 -0.70
CA ALA A 135 6.25 -8.02 -0.42
C ALA A 135 6.83 -6.70 -0.93
N LEU A 136 6.03 -5.90 -1.65
CA LEU A 136 6.33 -4.51 -2.00
C LEU A 136 5.18 -3.64 -1.49
N CYS A 137 5.45 -2.87 -0.45
CA CYS A 137 4.41 -2.20 0.31
C CYS A 137 4.71 -0.71 0.45
N HIS A 138 3.67 0.12 0.38
CA HIS A 138 3.77 1.56 0.56
C HIS A 138 2.99 2.04 1.77
N SER A 139 3.59 2.95 2.56
CA SER A 139 2.93 3.76 3.60
C SER A 139 2.09 2.90 4.57
N MET A 140 0.76 3.04 4.56
CA MET A 140 -0.17 2.24 5.37
C MET A 140 -0.03 0.73 5.08
N GLY A 141 0.12 0.34 3.81
CA GLY A 141 0.31 -1.07 3.45
C GLY A 141 1.60 -1.66 4.02
N ALA A 142 2.68 -0.87 4.05
CA ALA A 142 3.94 -1.27 4.67
C ALA A 142 3.79 -1.43 6.19
N HIS A 143 3.05 -0.53 6.85
CA HIS A 143 2.74 -0.64 8.27
C HIS A 143 1.93 -1.91 8.59
N ILE A 144 0.88 -2.20 7.81
CA ILE A 144 0.05 -3.38 8.01
C ILE A 144 0.88 -4.66 7.79
N MET A 145 1.72 -4.69 6.73
CA MET A 145 2.61 -5.83 6.47
C MET A 145 3.57 -6.08 7.64
N MET A 146 4.23 -5.04 8.17
CA MET A 146 5.09 -5.17 9.35
C MET A 146 4.33 -5.78 10.53
N ARG A 147 3.11 -5.33 10.78
CA ARG A 147 2.29 -5.87 11.85
C ARG A 147 1.93 -7.34 11.63
N VAL A 148 1.51 -7.72 10.43
CA VAL A 148 1.23 -9.12 10.10
C VAL A 148 2.45 -10.00 10.29
N LEU A 149 3.62 -9.56 9.82
CA LEU A 149 4.88 -10.30 10.00
C LEU A 149 5.26 -10.48 11.47
N ALA A 150 5.04 -9.44 12.31
CA ALA A 150 5.37 -9.49 13.73
C ALA A 150 4.39 -10.32 14.56
N GLU A 151 3.10 -10.33 14.21
CA GLU A 151 2.05 -11.01 14.98
C GLU A 151 1.74 -12.43 14.49
N ASN A 152 1.76 -12.64 13.16
CA ASN A 152 1.35 -13.90 12.53
C ASN A 152 2.54 -14.68 11.92
N GLY A 153 3.73 -14.07 11.91
CA GLY A 153 4.89 -14.63 11.24
C GLY A 153 4.90 -14.40 9.72
N PRO A 154 5.88 -15.01 9.02
CA PRO A 154 6.14 -14.71 7.61
C PRO A 154 5.06 -15.20 6.64
N GLY A 155 4.28 -16.21 7.00
CA GLY A 155 3.35 -16.85 6.07
C GLY A 155 4.04 -17.29 4.77
N PRO A 156 3.51 -16.91 3.58
CA PRO A 156 4.13 -17.23 2.30
C PRO A 156 5.25 -16.27 1.89
N ILE A 157 5.47 -15.16 2.61
CA ILE A 157 6.40 -14.08 2.24
C ILE A 157 7.85 -14.50 2.55
N SER A 158 8.76 -14.25 1.63
CA SER A 158 10.18 -14.57 1.74
C SER A 158 11.05 -13.35 2.12
N ALA A 159 10.68 -12.16 1.70
CA ALA A 159 11.34 -10.88 2.00
C ALA A 159 10.43 -9.71 1.63
N GLY A 160 10.79 -8.47 2.01
CA GLY A 160 9.96 -7.33 1.68
C GLY A 160 10.68 -6.00 1.53
N VAL A 161 10.13 -5.15 0.66
CA VAL A 161 10.47 -3.74 0.51
C VAL A 161 9.34 -2.90 1.07
N LEU A 162 9.64 -2.07 2.04
CA LEU A 162 8.71 -1.21 2.75
C LEU A 162 9.02 0.26 2.41
N CYS A 163 8.25 0.83 1.48
CA CYS A 163 8.44 2.21 1.06
C CYS A 163 7.67 3.17 1.99
N SER A 164 8.36 4.14 2.56
CA SER A 164 7.81 5.21 3.42
C SER A 164 6.79 4.66 4.43
N PRO A 165 7.10 3.58 5.21
CA PRO A 165 6.13 2.93 6.07
C PRO A 165 5.53 3.90 7.09
N MET A 166 4.24 3.80 7.34
CA MET A 166 3.51 4.61 8.32
C MET A 166 3.88 4.17 9.75
N THR A 167 5.02 4.64 10.25
CA THR A 167 5.53 4.33 11.60
C THR A 167 5.30 5.45 12.61
N ALA A 168 5.34 6.69 12.14
CA ALA A 168 4.98 7.90 12.88
C ALA A 168 4.56 8.99 11.90
N LEU A 169 3.53 9.76 12.20
CA LEU A 169 3.11 10.90 11.37
C LEU A 169 3.81 12.17 11.82
N LYS A 170 4.17 13.05 10.90
CA LYS A 170 4.61 14.40 11.25
C LYS A 170 3.52 15.13 12.02
N ARG A 171 3.87 15.82 13.11
CA ARG A 171 2.95 16.56 14.01
C ARG A 171 1.93 15.66 14.74
N GLU A 172 2.23 14.38 14.88
CA GLU A 172 1.29 13.37 15.45
C GLU A 172 0.98 13.60 16.93
N ALA A 173 1.95 14.03 17.74
CA ALA A 173 1.82 14.00 19.21
C ALA A 173 0.58 14.73 19.72
N MET A 174 0.32 15.95 19.24
CA MET A 174 -0.86 16.73 19.66
C MET A 174 -2.16 16.10 19.14
N LEU A 175 -2.20 15.73 17.84
CA LEU A 175 -3.37 15.11 17.24
C LEU A 175 -3.70 13.78 17.91
N ARG A 176 -2.69 12.94 18.18
CA ARG A 176 -2.85 11.69 18.91
C ARG A 176 -3.46 11.90 20.29
N SER A 177 -2.94 12.86 21.06
CA SER A 177 -3.49 13.16 22.38
C SER A 177 -4.97 13.55 22.32
N VAL A 178 -5.35 14.39 21.38
CA VAL A 178 -6.74 14.78 21.16
C VAL A 178 -7.60 13.56 20.80
N LEU A 179 -7.18 12.76 19.82
CA LEU A 179 -7.92 11.59 19.37
C LEU A 179 -8.10 10.54 20.47
N MET A 180 -7.09 10.36 21.34
CA MET A 180 -7.16 9.40 22.45
C MET A 180 -8.09 9.85 23.57
N LEU A 181 -8.30 11.15 23.74
CA LEU A 181 -9.20 11.72 24.77
C LEU A 181 -10.66 11.83 24.29
N MET A 182 -10.91 11.76 22.98
CA MET A 182 -12.28 11.85 22.46
C MET A 182 -13.07 10.57 22.74
N PRO A 183 -14.39 10.67 23.04
CA PRO A 183 -15.25 9.51 23.18
C PRO A 183 -15.28 8.63 21.91
N GLU A 184 -15.31 7.31 22.09
CA GLU A 184 -15.47 6.34 21.00
C GLU A 184 -16.95 6.11 20.72
N LEU A 185 -17.52 6.97 19.90
CA LEU A 185 -18.93 6.94 19.52
C LEU A 185 -19.03 6.98 17.99
N PRO A 186 -19.86 6.15 17.35
CA PRO A 186 -20.02 6.15 15.88
C PRO A 186 -20.29 7.55 15.33
N ALA A 187 -21.16 8.33 15.97
CA ALA A 187 -21.48 9.70 15.56
C ALA A 187 -20.28 10.67 15.55
N ILE A 188 -19.22 10.36 16.28
CA ILE A 188 -17.95 11.11 16.31
C ILE A 188 -16.95 10.46 15.36
N ASP A 189 -16.78 9.15 15.47
CA ASP A 189 -15.76 8.39 14.75
C ASP A 189 -15.96 8.42 13.23
N GLU A 190 -17.19 8.54 12.76
CA GLU A 190 -17.53 8.66 11.36
C GLU A 190 -17.37 10.07 10.78
N ARG A 191 -17.03 11.08 11.57
CA ARG A 191 -16.73 12.42 11.07
C ARG A 191 -15.35 12.47 10.43
N TYR A 192 -15.19 13.34 9.43
CA TYR A 192 -13.87 13.60 8.87
C TYR A 192 -12.89 14.08 9.94
N LEU A 193 -11.66 13.62 9.85
CA LEU A 193 -10.54 14.11 10.65
C LEU A 193 -10.34 15.62 10.41
N PHE A 194 -9.97 16.34 11.43
CA PHE A 194 -9.76 17.79 11.37
C PHE A 194 -8.84 18.19 10.21
N GLY A 195 -9.25 19.17 9.42
CA GLY A 195 -8.51 19.65 8.25
C GLY A 195 -8.61 18.75 7.02
N THR A 196 -9.44 17.71 7.08
CA THR A 196 -9.73 16.84 5.92
C THR A 196 -11.22 16.91 5.54
N GLY A 197 -11.58 16.35 4.39
CA GLY A 197 -12.93 16.39 3.87
C GLY A 197 -13.15 15.47 2.67
N PRO A 198 -14.30 15.60 1.99
CA PRO A 198 -14.58 14.86 0.77
C PRO A 198 -13.50 15.10 -0.28
N PHE A 199 -13.29 14.09 -1.14
CA PHE A 199 -12.42 14.25 -2.31
C PHE A 199 -13.10 15.21 -3.31
N VAL A 200 -12.33 16.21 -3.78
CA VAL A 200 -12.78 17.15 -4.82
C VAL A 200 -11.91 16.91 -6.06
N VAL A 201 -12.54 16.44 -7.13
CA VAL A 201 -11.87 16.23 -8.42
C VAL A 201 -11.36 17.57 -8.95
N PHE A 202 -10.12 17.58 -9.45
CA PHE A 202 -9.45 18.75 -10.02
C PHE A 202 -9.13 19.93 -9.07
N ALA A 203 -9.40 19.82 -7.76
CA ALA A 203 -9.00 20.85 -6.79
C ALA A 203 -7.53 20.76 -6.38
N ARG A 204 -6.78 19.77 -6.86
CA ARG A 204 -5.40 19.49 -6.43
C ARG A 204 -4.40 20.12 -7.42
N GLU A 205 -3.90 21.28 -7.09
CA GLU A 205 -2.79 21.87 -7.84
C GLU A 205 -1.50 21.10 -7.58
N PHE A 206 -0.74 20.80 -8.66
CA PHE A 206 0.55 20.11 -8.52
C PHE A 206 1.55 20.90 -7.68
N GLY A 207 1.55 22.24 -7.78
CA GLY A 207 2.45 23.08 -7.01
C GLY A 207 2.34 22.93 -5.47
N SER A 208 1.18 22.55 -4.97
CA SER A 208 0.94 22.29 -3.53
C SER A 208 1.10 20.82 -3.13
N ASN A 209 1.45 19.95 -4.06
CA ASN A 209 1.58 18.52 -3.82
C ASN A 209 2.80 18.18 -2.96
N ILE A 210 2.61 17.26 -2.02
CA ILE A 210 3.61 16.82 -1.05
C ILE A 210 4.03 15.35 -1.21
N VAL A 211 3.61 14.70 -2.32
CA VAL A 211 3.80 13.24 -2.45
C VAL A 211 4.80 12.84 -3.53
N THR A 212 5.01 13.65 -4.58
CA THR A 212 5.96 13.35 -5.68
C THR A 212 6.44 14.60 -6.38
N HIS A 213 7.60 14.56 -7.06
CA HIS A 213 8.09 15.60 -7.96
C HIS A 213 7.71 15.35 -9.43
N ASP A 214 7.13 14.19 -9.76
CA ASP A 214 6.69 13.85 -11.11
C ASP A 214 5.21 14.21 -11.32
N GLU A 215 4.95 15.31 -12.07
CA GLU A 215 3.58 15.74 -12.33
C GLU A 215 2.80 14.72 -13.15
N ARG A 216 3.40 14.04 -14.09
CA ARG A 216 2.73 13.03 -14.92
C ARG A 216 2.19 11.89 -14.06
N ARG A 217 2.99 11.37 -13.14
CA ARG A 217 2.61 10.30 -12.20
C ARG A 217 1.60 10.78 -11.16
N TYR A 218 1.75 12.00 -10.67
CA TYR A 218 0.78 12.63 -9.80
C TYR A 218 -0.63 12.65 -10.40
N ARG A 219 -0.71 12.97 -11.70
CA ARG A 219 -1.98 13.03 -12.46
C ARG A 219 -2.59 11.67 -12.76
N PHE A 220 -1.90 10.54 -12.54
CA PHE A 220 -2.51 9.21 -12.71
C PHE A 220 -3.78 9.07 -11.86
N THR A 221 -3.70 9.48 -10.60
CA THR A 221 -4.85 9.43 -9.68
C THR A 221 -6.06 10.21 -10.20
N ASP A 222 -5.84 11.46 -10.64
CA ASP A 222 -6.91 12.31 -11.16
C ASP A 222 -7.56 11.71 -12.42
N LYS A 223 -6.74 11.17 -13.34
CA LYS A 223 -7.20 10.53 -14.57
C LYS A 223 -8.03 9.28 -14.28
N TRP A 224 -7.57 8.45 -13.34
CA TRP A 224 -8.33 7.27 -12.93
C TRP A 224 -9.65 7.62 -12.24
N PHE A 225 -9.67 8.64 -11.39
CA PHE A 225 -10.92 9.09 -10.76
C PHE A 225 -11.91 9.71 -11.76
N ALA A 226 -11.40 10.31 -12.83
CA ALA A 226 -12.25 10.77 -13.92
C ALA A 226 -12.87 9.61 -14.74
N ALA A 227 -12.09 8.53 -14.95
CA ALA A 227 -12.54 7.35 -15.68
C ALA A 227 -13.45 6.42 -14.83
N ASP A 228 -13.14 6.30 -13.54
CA ASP A 228 -13.93 5.51 -12.59
C ASP A 228 -14.04 6.22 -11.23
N PRO A 229 -15.08 7.04 -11.02
CA PRO A 229 -15.28 7.78 -9.77
C PRO A 229 -15.43 6.88 -8.52
N ARG A 230 -15.71 5.59 -8.67
CA ARG A 230 -15.81 4.64 -7.56
C ARG A 230 -14.48 4.47 -6.82
N LEU A 231 -13.36 4.73 -7.50
CA LEU A 231 -12.00 4.67 -6.94
C LEU A 231 -11.71 5.80 -5.96
N ALA A 232 -12.41 6.94 -6.08
CA ALA A 232 -12.13 8.13 -5.30
C ALA A 232 -12.39 7.92 -3.80
N LEU A 233 -11.43 8.38 -2.99
CA LEU A 233 -11.51 8.39 -1.53
C LEU A 233 -11.05 9.75 -1.01
N GLY A 234 -11.86 10.32 -0.12
CA GLY A 234 -11.54 11.58 0.57
C GLY A 234 -10.68 11.38 1.83
N GLY A 235 -10.82 12.32 2.75
CA GLY A 235 -10.10 12.32 4.02
C GLY A 235 -10.40 11.10 4.90
N PRO A 236 -9.50 10.79 5.87
CA PRO A 236 -9.80 9.81 6.91
C PRO A 236 -10.86 10.35 7.86
N THR A 237 -11.53 9.44 8.54
CA THR A 237 -12.40 9.78 9.67
C THR A 237 -11.60 9.90 10.97
N LEU A 238 -12.21 10.48 12.01
CA LEU A 238 -11.64 10.54 13.37
C LEU A 238 -11.37 9.13 13.91
N GLY A 239 -12.28 8.18 13.66
CA GLY A 239 -12.10 6.77 14.02
C GLY A 239 -10.87 6.17 13.34
N TRP A 240 -10.71 6.37 12.02
CA TRP A 240 -9.52 5.92 11.31
C TRP A 240 -8.23 6.51 11.90
N GLY A 241 -8.22 7.82 12.16
CA GLY A 241 -7.05 8.49 12.76
C GLY A 241 -6.68 7.92 14.12
N ARG A 242 -7.68 7.69 14.99
CA ARG A 242 -7.47 7.07 16.31
C ARG A 242 -6.90 5.66 16.18
N GLN A 243 -7.47 4.83 15.32
CA GLN A 243 -7.01 3.46 15.12
C GLN A 243 -5.60 3.41 14.50
N ALA A 244 -5.28 4.32 13.58
CA ALA A 244 -3.92 4.46 13.04
C ALA A 244 -2.91 4.80 14.15
N ALA A 245 -3.22 5.77 15.01
CA ALA A 245 -2.36 6.16 16.12
C ALA A 245 -2.13 5.00 17.11
N ARG A 246 -3.17 4.24 17.45
CA ARG A 246 -3.08 3.02 18.28
C ARG A 246 -2.19 1.97 17.63
N SER A 247 -2.40 1.74 16.33
CA SER A 247 -1.66 0.75 15.56
C SER A 247 -0.17 1.09 15.47
N MET A 248 0.17 2.35 15.21
CA MET A 248 1.57 2.81 15.19
C MET A 248 2.23 2.68 16.56
N THR A 249 1.52 3.02 17.64
CA THR A 249 2.02 2.84 19.01
C THR A 249 2.31 1.37 19.34
N ALA A 250 1.40 0.47 18.96
CA ALA A 250 1.60 -0.97 19.16
C ALA A 250 2.78 -1.51 18.36
N ALA A 251 2.95 -1.08 17.11
CA ALA A 251 4.02 -1.55 16.23
C ALA A 251 5.43 -1.21 16.72
N VAL A 252 5.58 -0.12 17.49
CA VAL A 252 6.89 0.27 18.04
C VAL A 252 7.10 -0.14 19.50
N ALA A 253 6.18 -0.89 20.09
CA ALA A 253 6.33 -1.42 21.46
C ALA A 253 7.58 -2.32 21.56
N PRO A 254 8.28 -2.34 22.71
CA PRO A 254 9.44 -3.19 22.92
C PRO A 254 9.14 -4.67 22.64
N GLY A 255 10.03 -5.37 21.96
CA GLY A 255 9.87 -6.79 21.62
C GLY A 255 8.89 -7.06 20.46
N TYR A 256 8.37 -6.03 19.81
CA TYR A 256 7.38 -6.22 18.73
C TYR A 256 8.06 -6.44 17.37
N LEU A 257 8.89 -5.51 16.93
CA LEU A 257 9.59 -5.58 15.64
C LEU A 257 10.65 -6.68 15.60
N GLU A 258 11.21 -7.02 16.74
CA GLU A 258 12.20 -8.07 16.93
C GLU A 258 11.68 -9.48 16.61
N ARG A 259 10.36 -9.65 16.48
CA ARG A 259 9.71 -10.90 16.04
C ARG A 259 9.81 -11.13 14.55
N ILE A 260 10.11 -10.07 13.76
CA ILE A 260 10.21 -10.18 12.32
C ILE A 260 11.55 -10.79 11.95
N GLU A 261 11.52 -11.96 11.30
CA GLU A 261 12.71 -12.75 10.97
C GLU A 261 13.10 -12.65 9.49
N LEU A 262 12.22 -12.05 8.66
CA LEU A 262 12.47 -11.91 7.23
C LEU A 262 13.46 -10.79 6.91
N PRO A 263 14.22 -10.91 5.81
CA PRO A 263 14.94 -9.77 5.24
C PRO A 263 13.96 -8.68 4.80
N LEU A 264 14.13 -7.48 5.34
CA LEU A 264 13.35 -6.30 4.98
C LEU A 264 14.27 -5.15 4.58
N VAL A 265 13.95 -4.50 3.47
CA VAL A 265 14.53 -3.20 3.09
C VAL A 265 13.50 -2.13 3.34
N LEU A 266 13.79 -1.20 4.24
CA LEU A 266 12.97 -0.02 4.47
C LEU A 266 13.52 1.14 3.65
N ILE A 267 12.67 1.71 2.81
CA ILE A 267 13.02 2.85 1.96
C ILE A 267 12.33 4.10 2.50
N SER A 268 13.14 5.08 2.90
CA SER A 268 12.66 6.37 3.39
C SER A 268 12.70 7.42 2.29
N ALA A 269 11.66 8.23 2.20
CA ALA A 269 11.68 9.47 1.44
C ALA A 269 12.37 10.57 2.26
N GLY A 270 13.37 11.23 1.68
CA GLY A 270 14.16 12.26 2.37
C GLY A 270 13.36 13.55 2.65
N GLU A 271 12.42 13.89 1.77
CA GLU A 271 11.54 15.07 1.90
C GLU A 271 10.09 14.69 2.25
N ASP A 272 9.88 13.56 2.94
CA ASP A 272 8.54 13.13 3.34
C ASP A 272 7.87 14.18 4.24
N ALA A 273 6.72 14.70 3.80
CA ALA A 273 5.95 15.68 4.54
C ALA A 273 4.82 15.06 5.40
N LEU A 274 4.53 13.77 5.20
CA LEU A 274 3.47 13.02 5.87
C LEU A 274 3.99 12.18 7.03
N ILE A 275 5.05 11.41 6.76
CA ILE A 275 5.65 10.47 7.71
C ILE A 275 6.91 11.11 8.32
N ASP A 276 7.10 10.90 9.61
CA ASP A 276 8.37 11.21 10.25
C ASP A 276 9.40 10.12 9.92
N SER A 277 10.14 10.35 8.83
CA SER A 277 11.16 9.41 8.34
C SER A 277 12.32 9.18 9.32
N HIS A 278 12.52 10.06 10.31
CA HIS A 278 13.50 9.82 11.38
C HIS A 278 13.15 8.59 12.23
N SER A 279 11.85 8.25 12.34
CA SER A 279 11.41 7.04 13.04
C SER A 279 11.85 5.75 12.34
N HIS A 280 12.13 5.80 11.03
CA HIS A 280 12.50 4.62 10.24
C HIS A 280 13.83 4.00 10.66
N SER A 281 14.85 4.80 10.98
CA SER A 281 16.13 4.29 11.47
C SER A 281 15.97 3.50 12.76
N ALA A 282 15.11 3.97 13.69
CA ALA A 282 14.83 3.28 14.93
C ALA A 282 14.06 1.96 14.70
N VAL A 283 13.17 1.93 13.69
CA VAL A 283 12.47 0.70 13.27
C VAL A 283 13.47 -0.32 12.73
N VAL A 284 14.31 0.09 11.77
CA VAL A 284 15.29 -0.80 11.13
C VAL A 284 16.29 -1.38 12.16
N ALA A 285 16.76 -0.57 13.11
CA ALA A 285 17.69 -1.01 14.14
C ALA A 285 17.13 -2.15 15.03
N ARG A 286 15.82 -2.37 15.00
CA ARG A 286 15.13 -3.41 15.77
C ARG A 286 14.77 -4.64 14.95
N LEU A 287 14.92 -4.59 13.62
CA LEU A 287 14.70 -5.73 12.73
C LEU A 287 15.94 -6.63 12.75
N LYS A 288 15.75 -7.95 12.82
CA LYS A 288 16.86 -8.91 12.79
C LYS A 288 17.66 -8.84 11.49
N HIS A 289 16.98 -8.66 10.37
CA HIS A 289 17.54 -8.59 9.01
C HIS A 289 16.99 -7.36 8.26
N GLY A 290 17.18 -6.19 8.88
CA GLY A 290 16.74 -4.91 8.33
C GLY A 290 17.85 -4.19 7.56
N ASP A 291 17.56 -3.70 6.35
CA ASP A 291 18.39 -2.75 5.62
C ASP A 291 17.63 -1.42 5.46
N HIS A 292 18.34 -0.31 5.37
CA HIS A 292 17.76 1.03 5.30
C HIS A 292 18.33 1.82 4.12
N VAL A 293 17.47 2.28 3.26
CA VAL A 293 17.81 3.14 2.13
C VAL A 293 17.03 4.45 2.24
N THR A 294 17.73 5.58 2.23
CA THR A 294 17.10 6.89 2.15
C THR A 294 17.26 7.44 0.73
N VAL A 295 16.14 7.68 0.05
CA VAL A 295 16.11 8.37 -1.23
C VAL A 295 16.07 9.87 -0.94
N ALA A 296 17.25 10.49 -0.88
CA ALA A 296 17.40 11.91 -0.64
C ALA A 296 16.65 12.71 -1.71
N GLY A 297 15.92 13.75 -1.31
CA GLY A 297 15.10 14.56 -2.22
C GLY A 297 13.78 13.92 -2.67
N ALA A 298 13.48 12.67 -2.34
CA ALA A 298 12.17 12.08 -2.65
C ALA A 298 11.11 12.55 -1.67
N LYS A 299 9.91 12.81 -2.18
CA LYS A 299 8.69 12.97 -1.40
C LYS A 299 8.07 11.61 -1.08
N HIS A 300 6.96 11.59 -0.38
CA HIS A 300 6.33 10.41 0.24
C HIS A 300 6.16 9.19 -0.71
N GLU A 301 5.72 9.41 -1.94
CA GLU A 301 5.43 8.34 -2.91
C GLU A 301 6.66 7.99 -3.75
N VAL A 302 7.70 7.41 -3.16
CA VAL A 302 8.99 7.10 -3.82
C VAL A 302 8.81 6.30 -5.11
N MET A 303 7.84 5.38 -5.16
CA MET A 303 7.53 4.61 -6.38
C MET A 303 6.91 5.47 -7.50
N MET A 304 6.41 6.64 -7.19
CA MET A 304 5.81 7.59 -8.13
C MET A 304 6.67 8.83 -8.36
N GLU A 305 7.91 8.83 -7.90
CA GLU A 305 8.87 9.92 -8.08
C GLU A 305 9.42 10.00 -9.52
N THR A 306 10.23 11.01 -9.77
CA THR A 306 10.98 11.14 -11.04
C THR A 306 11.84 9.90 -11.29
N ASP A 307 12.17 9.60 -12.54
CA ASP A 307 12.90 8.38 -12.89
C ASP A 307 14.25 8.28 -12.18
N ALA A 308 14.94 9.41 -11.94
CA ALA A 308 16.21 9.45 -11.22
C ALA A 308 16.05 8.97 -9.76
N LEU A 309 15.02 9.46 -9.06
CA LEU A 309 14.76 9.07 -7.66
C LEU A 309 14.21 7.64 -7.58
N ARG A 310 13.35 7.23 -8.51
CA ARG A 310 12.86 5.86 -8.62
C ARG A 310 13.97 4.85 -8.91
N GLY A 311 15.03 5.26 -9.62
CA GLY A 311 16.19 4.41 -9.87
C GLY A 311 16.76 3.83 -8.59
N LEU A 312 16.93 4.64 -7.53
CA LEU A 312 17.44 4.22 -6.22
C LEU A 312 16.50 3.22 -5.52
N PHE A 313 15.19 3.42 -5.67
CA PHE A 313 14.19 2.46 -5.18
C PHE A 313 14.33 1.11 -5.89
N TRP A 314 14.43 1.10 -7.24
CA TRP A 314 14.57 -0.14 -8.00
C TRP A 314 15.89 -0.86 -7.73
N GLU A 315 16.98 -0.14 -7.53
CA GLU A 315 18.27 -0.72 -7.13
C GLU A 315 18.15 -1.45 -5.78
N ALA A 316 17.47 -0.85 -4.80
CA ALA A 316 17.23 -1.47 -3.50
C ALA A 316 16.35 -2.73 -3.61
N PHE A 317 15.27 -2.66 -4.41
CA PHE A 317 14.42 -3.80 -4.70
C PHE A 317 15.20 -4.93 -5.36
N ASP A 318 15.93 -4.63 -6.44
CA ASP A 318 16.69 -5.62 -7.22
C ASP A 318 17.79 -6.28 -6.36
N ARG A 319 18.46 -5.53 -5.46
CA ARG A 319 19.45 -6.06 -4.52
C ARG A 319 18.82 -7.06 -3.55
N LEU A 320 17.69 -6.71 -2.91
CA LEU A 320 16.98 -7.62 -2.02
C LEU A 320 16.53 -8.90 -2.77
N ALA A 321 15.94 -8.72 -3.94
CA ALA A 321 15.41 -9.81 -4.75
C ALA A 321 16.52 -10.80 -5.18
N LYS A 322 17.70 -10.30 -5.58
CA LYS A 322 18.88 -11.14 -5.87
C LYS A 322 19.30 -11.94 -4.66
N GLY A 323 19.39 -11.33 -3.48
CA GLY A 323 19.73 -12.01 -2.23
C GLY A 323 18.79 -13.19 -1.94
N VAL A 324 17.49 -13.02 -2.14
CA VAL A 324 16.48 -14.08 -1.95
C VAL A 324 16.59 -15.19 -3.00
N LEU A 325 16.97 -14.86 -4.22
CA LEU A 325 17.17 -15.84 -5.31
C LEU A 325 18.51 -16.58 -5.23
N GLY A 326 19.39 -16.19 -4.31
CA GLY A 326 20.74 -16.77 -4.20
C GLY A 326 21.66 -16.37 -5.37
N GLN A 327 21.46 -15.21 -5.97
CA GLN A 327 22.19 -14.68 -7.12
C GLN A 327 23.14 -13.54 -6.75
#